data_1eb542ca09dac40d09143b41d41cba47
#
_entry.id   1eb542ca09dac40d09143b41d41cba47
#
_cell.length_a   1.000
_cell.length_b   1.000
_cell.length_c   1.000
_cell.angle_alpha   90.00
_cell.angle_beta   90.00
_cell.angle_gamma   90.00
#
_symmetry.space_group_name_H-M   'P 1'
#
loop_
_entity.id
_entity.type
_entity.pdbx_description
1 polymer ?
#
loop_
_entity_poly.entity_id
_entity_poly.type
_entity_poly.pdbx_seq_one_letter_code
_entity_poly.pdbx_strand_id
1 'polypeptide(L)'
;FRAEADVRAEDVRQQGARMHFTLCLPDGSRTDCTLALPGRHNLQNALAAASVGWQLGVANAAIARALEQFAGIGRRFNQLAKLPLATGGDVVLVDDYGHHPKELAAVFDAARGGWPDKRLVVAFQPHRYSRTRDLFDDFAAVLSGVDALVLTEVYPAGEAPIAGADAKSLARSIRTRGRVDPVVVNGATDLRDALAGVLRDGDLLLMMGAGDIGAAAQHIARSGLQGTSSPGASA
;
A
#
# COMPACT_ATOMS: atom_id res chain seq x y z
N PHE A 1 11.13 -2.32 18.09
CA PHE A 1 12.55 -2.50 17.89
C PHE A 1 13.18 -2.96 19.20
N ARG A 2 14.20 -3.84 19.13
CA ARG A 2 14.80 -4.42 20.34
C ARG A 2 15.68 -3.37 21.01
N ALA A 3 15.50 -3.14 22.31
CA ALA A 3 16.32 -2.19 23.08
C ALA A 3 17.80 -2.59 23.13
N GLU A 4 18.08 -3.87 22.93
CA GLU A 4 19.41 -4.47 22.96
C GLU A 4 20.15 -4.43 21.61
N ALA A 5 19.50 -3.93 20.54
CA ALA A 5 20.15 -3.83 19.23
C ALA A 5 21.17 -2.69 19.21
N ASP A 6 22.34 -2.95 18.64
CA ASP A 6 23.42 -1.96 18.51
C ASP A 6 23.00 -0.76 17.67
N VAL A 7 22.28 -1.00 16.58
CA VAL A 7 21.63 0.06 15.78
C VAL A 7 20.12 -0.03 15.98
N ARG A 8 19.53 1.01 16.50
CA ARG A 8 18.12 1.03 16.84
C ARG A 8 17.47 2.40 16.65
N ALA A 9 16.15 2.41 16.58
CA ALA A 9 15.34 3.62 16.58
C ALA A 9 14.63 3.77 17.93
N GLU A 10 14.69 4.95 18.50
CA GLU A 10 13.95 5.38 19.68
C GLU A 10 12.99 6.53 19.31
N ASP A 11 12.03 6.85 20.19
CA ASP A 11 11.06 7.95 20.01
C ASP A 11 10.32 7.92 18.68
N VAL A 12 9.97 6.71 18.21
CA VAL A 12 9.38 6.48 16.89
C VAL A 12 7.96 7.02 16.82
N ARG A 13 7.72 7.94 15.89
CA ARG A 13 6.41 8.55 15.63
C ARG A 13 6.13 8.54 14.13
N GLN A 14 4.89 8.29 13.75
CA GLN A 14 4.45 8.45 12.36
C GLN A 14 3.51 9.65 12.24
N GLN A 15 3.73 10.48 11.22
CA GLN A 15 2.86 11.59 10.87
C GLN A 15 2.62 11.58 9.35
N GLY A 16 1.43 11.18 8.95
CA GLY A 16 1.13 10.93 7.55
C GLY A 16 2.10 9.92 6.92
N ALA A 17 2.72 10.31 5.81
CA ALA A 17 3.69 9.49 5.09
C ALA A 17 5.11 9.55 5.68
N ARG A 18 5.34 10.18 6.84
CA ARG A 18 6.69 10.35 7.39
C ARG A 18 6.84 9.62 8.72
N MET A 19 8.01 9.00 8.90
CA MET A 19 8.45 8.44 10.18
C MET A 19 9.50 9.37 10.79
N HIS A 20 9.31 9.75 12.06
CA HIS A 20 10.26 10.50 12.86
C HIS A 20 10.81 9.60 13.95
N PHE A 21 12.11 9.61 14.17
CA PHE A 21 12.75 8.76 15.16
C PHE A 21 14.15 9.27 15.50
N THR A 22 14.67 8.87 16.64
CA THR A 22 16.08 9.05 17.01
C THR A 22 16.86 7.79 16.63
N LEU A 23 17.81 7.92 15.69
CA LEU A 23 18.77 6.86 15.34
C LEU A 23 19.83 6.77 16.43
N CYS A 24 19.95 5.60 17.06
CA CYS A 24 20.99 5.30 18.05
C CYS A 24 22.00 4.32 17.43
N LEU A 25 23.29 4.64 17.53
CA LEU A 25 24.38 3.88 16.92
C LEU A 25 25.30 3.28 18.00
N PRO A 26 26.15 2.26 17.66
CA PRO A 26 26.99 1.53 18.62
C PRO A 26 28.00 2.40 19.38
N ASP A 27 28.43 3.52 18.79
CA ASP A 27 29.35 4.48 19.40
C ASP A 27 28.68 5.41 20.44
N GLY A 28 27.40 5.17 20.74
CA GLY A 28 26.59 5.98 21.63
C GLY A 28 26.01 7.24 21.00
N SER A 29 26.31 7.51 19.74
CA SER A 29 25.76 8.69 19.05
C SER A 29 24.26 8.56 18.83
N ARG A 30 23.55 9.70 18.90
CA ARG A 30 22.10 9.84 18.72
C ARG A 30 21.85 10.93 17.69
N THR A 31 21.03 10.66 16.71
CA THR A 31 20.71 11.61 15.62
C THR A 31 19.22 11.57 15.32
N ASP A 32 18.56 12.71 15.34
CA ASP A 32 17.17 12.81 14.93
C ASP A 32 17.05 12.64 13.42
N CYS A 33 16.19 11.75 13.01
CA CYS A 33 15.98 11.36 11.63
C CYS A 33 14.52 11.46 11.24
N THR A 34 14.30 11.83 9.99
CA THR A 34 13.02 11.72 9.30
C THR A 34 13.18 10.77 8.12
N LEU A 35 12.27 9.81 7.97
CA LEU A 35 12.18 8.95 6.79
C LEU A 35 10.92 9.33 6.03
N ALA A 36 11.04 9.65 4.73
CA ALA A 36 9.91 10.02 3.86
C ALA A 36 9.09 8.81 3.37
N LEU A 37 9.05 7.73 4.13
CA LEU A 37 8.25 6.53 3.90
C LEU A 37 7.53 6.12 5.19
N PRO A 38 6.22 5.80 5.12
CA PRO A 38 5.47 5.39 6.29
C PRO A 38 5.72 3.92 6.65
N GLY A 39 5.45 3.59 7.91
CA GLY A 39 5.40 2.22 8.39
C GLY A 39 6.69 1.69 8.99
N ARG A 40 6.51 0.84 10.00
CA ARG A 40 7.62 0.26 10.77
C ARG A 40 8.56 -0.62 9.93
N HIS A 41 8.04 -1.28 8.89
CA HIS A 41 8.85 -2.08 7.97
C HIS A 41 9.83 -1.22 7.17
N ASN A 42 9.42 -0.03 6.72
CA ASN A 42 10.32 0.91 6.06
C ASN A 42 11.36 1.49 7.02
N LEU A 43 10.97 1.73 8.28
CA LEU A 43 11.94 2.12 9.31
C LEU A 43 12.98 1.02 9.56
N GLN A 44 12.59 -0.27 9.58
CA GLN A 44 13.54 -1.38 9.68
C GLN A 44 14.53 -1.40 8.50
N ASN A 45 14.05 -1.19 7.29
CA ASN A 45 14.91 -1.07 6.11
C ASN A 45 15.87 0.14 6.22
N ALA A 46 15.39 1.27 6.73
CA ALA A 46 16.22 2.45 6.97
C ALA A 46 17.29 2.20 8.02
N LEU A 47 16.99 1.48 9.10
CA LEU A 47 17.98 1.09 10.12
C LEU A 47 19.06 0.17 9.53
N ALA A 48 18.68 -0.78 8.66
CA ALA A 48 19.65 -1.63 7.97
C ALA A 48 20.57 -0.80 7.07
N ALA A 49 20.03 0.14 6.30
CA ALA A 49 20.82 1.05 5.46
C ALA A 49 21.73 1.95 6.30
N ALA A 50 21.22 2.49 7.42
CA ALA A 50 22.01 3.29 8.35
C ALA A 50 23.16 2.49 8.98
N SER A 51 22.93 1.22 9.32
CA SER A 51 23.97 0.32 9.84
C SER A 51 25.11 0.14 8.84
N VAL A 52 24.79 -0.09 7.57
CA VAL A 52 25.81 -0.21 6.50
C VAL A 52 26.55 1.12 6.32
N GLY A 53 25.83 2.23 6.24
CA GLY A 53 26.43 3.56 6.10
C GLY A 53 27.41 3.87 7.24
N TRP A 54 27.01 3.60 8.49
CA TRP A 54 27.83 3.80 9.66
C TRP A 54 29.11 2.93 9.63
N GLN A 55 28.99 1.65 9.28
CA GLN A 55 30.16 0.76 9.15
C GLN A 55 31.13 1.18 8.05
N LEU A 56 30.66 1.84 7.01
CA LEU A 56 31.45 2.41 5.93
C LEU A 56 32.06 3.80 6.29
N GLY A 57 31.84 4.29 7.51
CA GLY A 57 32.39 5.57 7.97
C GLY A 57 31.62 6.81 7.44
N VAL A 58 30.38 6.63 6.97
CA VAL A 58 29.54 7.77 6.55
C VAL A 58 29.13 8.57 7.76
N ALA A 59 29.30 9.89 7.72
CA ALA A 59 28.91 10.78 8.81
C ALA A 59 27.40 10.69 9.11
N ASN A 60 27.04 10.68 10.40
CA ASN A 60 25.65 10.53 10.86
C ASN A 60 24.69 11.57 10.26
N ALA A 61 25.16 12.82 10.13
CA ALA A 61 24.39 13.88 9.48
C ALA A 61 24.12 13.61 7.98
N ALA A 62 25.02 12.89 7.29
CA ALA A 62 24.81 12.50 5.90
C ALA A 62 23.82 11.35 5.80
N ILE A 63 23.87 10.38 6.73
CA ILE A 63 22.87 9.30 6.84
C ILE A 63 21.48 9.90 7.06
N ALA A 64 21.33 10.81 8.04
CA ALA A 64 20.05 11.45 8.34
C ALA A 64 19.48 12.21 7.13
N ARG A 65 20.31 13.02 6.44
CA ARG A 65 19.89 13.73 5.21
C ARG A 65 19.48 12.77 4.10
N ALA A 66 20.21 11.67 3.92
CA ALA A 66 19.88 10.68 2.89
C ALA A 66 18.52 10.01 3.16
N LEU A 67 18.21 9.68 4.41
CA LEU A 67 16.93 9.12 4.81
C LEU A 67 15.78 10.12 4.58
N GLU A 68 15.99 11.39 4.91
CA GLU A 68 14.98 12.44 4.73
C GLU A 68 14.72 12.73 3.23
N GLN A 69 15.76 12.72 2.42
CA GLN A 69 15.67 12.99 0.98
C GLN A 69 15.27 11.78 0.16
N PHE A 70 15.22 10.60 0.75
CA PHE A 70 14.89 9.38 0.04
C PHE A 70 13.42 9.39 -0.38
N ALA A 71 13.17 9.64 -1.65
CA ALA A 71 11.83 9.73 -2.24
C ALA A 71 11.10 8.38 -2.35
N GLY A 72 11.71 7.30 -1.86
CA GLY A 72 11.16 5.95 -1.95
C GLY A 72 11.52 5.24 -3.25
N ILE A 73 11.00 4.05 -3.40
CA ILE A 73 11.08 3.23 -4.62
C ILE A 73 9.67 3.21 -5.20
N GLY A 74 9.54 3.28 -6.51
CA GLY A 74 8.25 3.20 -7.19
C GLY A 74 7.44 1.99 -6.71
N ARG A 75 6.13 2.17 -6.53
CA ARG A 75 5.24 1.15 -6.04
C ARG A 75 5.55 0.62 -4.62
N ARG A 76 6.08 1.48 -3.71
CA ARG A 76 6.24 1.21 -2.28
C ARG A 76 5.62 2.35 -1.51
N PHE A 77 4.36 2.19 -1.11
CA PHE A 77 3.51 3.23 -0.51
C PHE A 77 3.60 4.56 -1.28
N ASN A 78 3.53 4.48 -2.61
CA ASN A 78 3.73 5.64 -3.47
C ASN A 78 2.44 6.44 -3.61
N GLN A 79 2.35 7.59 -2.97
CA GLN A 79 1.21 8.49 -3.12
C GLN A 79 1.25 9.12 -4.52
N LEU A 80 0.31 8.71 -5.38
CA LEU A 80 0.25 9.12 -6.78
C LEU A 80 -0.49 10.42 -7.00
N ALA A 81 -1.65 10.58 -6.35
CA ALA A 81 -2.55 11.71 -6.58
C ALA A 81 -3.54 11.92 -5.44
N LYS A 82 -4.12 13.12 -5.42
CA LYS A 82 -5.44 13.36 -4.85
C LYS A 82 -6.46 13.36 -5.98
N LEU A 83 -7.45 12.48 -5.91
CA LEU A 83 -8.46 12.30 -6.94
C LEU A 83 -9.75 13.01 -6.53
N PRO A 84 -10.24 13.98 -7.30
CA PRO A 84 -11.54 14.58 -7.04
C PRO A 84 -12.66 13.57 -7.33
N LEU A 85 -13.69 13.58 -6.49
CA LEU A 85 -14.89 12.79 -6.66
C LEU A 85 -15.99 13.58 -7.36
N ALA A 86 -16.82 12.91 -8.17
CA ALA A 86 -17.99 13.52 -8.80
C ALA A 86 -19.01 14.05 -7.77
N THR A 87 -19.06 13.41 -6.60
CA THR A 87 -19.94 13.78 -5.48
C THR A 87 -19.39 14.91 -4.62
N GLY A 88 -18.24 15.48 -4.98
CA GLY A 88 -17.50 16.46 -4.18
C GLY A 88 -16.49 15.79 -3.24
N GLY A 89 -15.49 16.57 -2.83
CA GLY A 89 -14.37 16.08 -2.02
C GLY A 89 -13.27 15.38 -2.82
N ASP A 90 -12.32 14.76 -2.11
CA ASP A 90 -11.18 14.07 -2.72
C ASP A 90 -10.78 12.80 -1.95
N VAL A 91 -10.06 11.92 -2.63
CA VAL A 91 -9.42 10.74 -2.05
C VAL A 91 -7.93 10.75 -2.32
N VAL A 92 -7.15 10.21 -1.40
CA VAL A 92 -5.70 10.02 -1.60
C VAL A 92 -5.48 8.66 -2.24
N LEU A 93 -4.86 8.64 -3.43
CA LEU A 93 -4.49 7.42 -4.15
C LEU A 93 -3.04 7.04 -3.86
N VAL A 94 -2.85 5.81 -3.40
CA VAL A 94 -1.54 5.19 -3.14
C VAL A 94 -1.40 3.91 -3.96
N ASP A 95 -0.25 3.72 -4.62
CA ASP A 95 0.15 2.48 -5.30
C ASP A 95 1.19 1.73 -4.47
N ASP A 96 0.97 0.42 -4.25
CA ASP A 96 1.92 -0.44 -3.56
C ASP A 96 2.05 -1.80 -4.26
N TYR A 97 3.27 -2.30 -4.34
CA TYR A 97 3.59 -3.57 -4.99
C TYR A 97 3.24 -4.80 -4.14
N GLY A 98 2.87 -4.60 -2.89
CA GLY A 98 2.58 -5.65 -1.93
C GLY A 98 1.58 -6.66 -2.50
N HIS A 99 1.97 -7.93 -2.44
CA HIS A 99 1.24 -9.05 -3.03
C HIS A 99 1.31 -10.32 -2.18
N HIS A 100 1.86 -10.23 -0.98
CA HIS A 100 1.90 -11.28 0.03
C HIS A 100 1.10 -10.82 1.27
N PRO A 101 0.35 -11.69 1.98
CA PRO A 101 -0.46 -11.28 3.13
C PRO A 101 0.30 -10.46 4.19
N LYS A 102 1.57 -10.83 4.47
CA LYS A 102 2.43 -10.07 5.41
C LYS A 102 2.78 -8.67 4.90
N GLU A 103 2.98 -8.52 3.58
CA GLU A 103 3.21 -7.21 2.98
C GLU A 103 1.95 -6.35 3.07
N LEU A 104 0.76 -6.92 2.75
CA LEU A 104 -0.51 -6.23 2.88
C LEU A 104 -0.72 -5.75 4.32
N ALA A 105 -0.53 -6.62 5.31
CA ALA A 105 -0.67 -6.26 6.71
C ALA A 105 0.23 -5.08 7.09
N ALA A 106 1.52 -5.12 6.69
CA ALA A 106 2.46 -4.05 6.98
C ALA A 106 2.09 -2.70 6.33
N VAL A 107 1.53 -2.74 5.10
CA VAL A 107 1.03 -1.56 4.39
C VAL A 107 -0.25 -1.03 5.03
N PHE A 108 -1.17 -1.90 5.45
CA PHE A 108 -2.39 -1.49 6.17
C PHE A 108 -2.07 -0.86 7.52
N ASP A 109 -1.12 -1.44 8.28
CA ASP A 109 -0.65 -0.85 9.52
C ASP A 109 -0.03 0.54 9.30
N ALA A 110 0.76 0.69 8.23
CA ALA A 110 1.34 1.99 7.85
C ALA A 110 0.25 3.00 7.47
N ALA A 111 -0.78 2.59 6.73
CA ALA A 111 -1.92 3.42 6.36
C ALA A 111 -2.70 3.86 7.60
N ARG A 112 -3.07 2.92 8.48
CA ARG A 112 -3.79 3.22 9.73
C ARG A 112 -2.98 4.13 10.66
N GLY A 113 -1.66 3.90 10.75
CA GLY A 113 -0.78 4.71 11.59
C GLY A 113 -0.59 6.15 11.09
N GLY A 114 -0.61 6.37 9.78
CA GLY A 114 -0.43 7.69 9.18
C GLY A 114 -1.72 8.48 8.97
N TRP A 115 -2.84 7.78 8.81
CA TRP A 115 -4.16 8.37 8.54
C TRP A 115 -5.25 7.66 9.37
N PRO A 116 -5.20 7.78 10.71
CA PRO A 116 -6.08 7.02 11.61
C PRO A 116 -7.58 7.32 11.40
N ASP A 117 -7.90 8.53 10.96
CA ASP A 117 -9.29 8.99 10.79
C ASP A 117 -9.84 8.72 9.38
N LYS A 118 -9.01 8.19 8.47
CA LYS A 118 -9.46 7.92 7.11
C LYS A 118 -9.99 6.48 6.95
N ARG A 119 -11.06 6.34 6.19
CA ARG A 119 -11.54 5.05 5.74
C ARG A 119 -10.52 4.44 4.78
N LEU A 120 -10.11 3.21 5.03
CA LEU A 120 -9.13 2.47 4.23
C LEU A 120 -9.86 1.66 3.15
N VAL A 121 -9.79 2.12 1.92
CA VAL A 121 -10.31 1.41 0.74
C VAL A 121 -9.16 0.73 0.03
N VAL A 122 -9.31 -0.56 -0.26
CA VAL A 122 -8.27 -1.33 -0.93
C VAL A 122 -8.79 -1.89 -2.24
N ALA A 123 -8.07 -1.64 -3.33
CA ALA A 123 -8.18 -2.40 -4.56
C ALA A 123 -7.01 -3.38 -4.64
N PHE A 124 -7.30 -4.68 -4.63
CA PHE A 124 -6.27 -5.71 -4.59
C PHE A 124 -6.36 -6.64 -5.79
N GLN A 125 -5.21 -6.90 -6.40
CA GLN A 125 -5.03 -7.90 -7.44
C GLN A 125 -4.19 -9.06 -6.89
N PRO A 126 -4.79 -10.23 -6.63
CA PRO A 126 -4.02 -11.42 -6.30
C PRO A 126 -3.06 -11.75 -7.46
N HIS A 127 -1.88 -12.22 -7.13
CA HIS A 127 -0.82 -12.51 -8.11
C HIS A 127 -0.36 -13.95 -7.99
N ARG A 128 -0.56 -14.75 -9.04
CA ARG A 128 -0.36 -16.20 -9.16
C ARG A 128 -1.44 -17.01 -8.45
N TYR A 129 -1.97 -17.99 -9.15
CA TYR A 129 -2.94 -18.93 -8.59
C TYR A 129 -2.36 -19.80 -7.49
N SER A 130 -1.11 -20.25 -7.63
CA SER A 130 -0.41 -21.04 -6.62
C SER A 130 -0.31 -20.29 -5.29
N ARG A 131 0.14 -19.03 -5.30
CA ARG A 131 0.22 -18.21 -4.08
C ARG A 131 -1.15 -17.96 -3.48
N THR A 132 -2.15 -17.67 -4.32
CA THR A 132 -3.52 -17.42 -3.84
C THR A 132 -4.08 -18.65 -3.16
N ARG A 133 -3.83 -19.85 -3.68
CA ARG A 133 -4.19 -21.13 -3.04
C ARG A 133 -3.45 -21.35 -1.73
N ASP A 134 -2.13 -21.24 -1.76
CA ASP A 134 -1.26 -21.62 -0.62
C ASP A 134 -1.41 -20.69 0.58
N LEU A 135 -1.80 -19.43 0.36
CA LEU A 135 -1.99 -18.41 1.37
C LEU A 135 -3.45 -17.91 1.47
N PHE A 136 -4.40 -18.74 1.04
CA PHE A 136 -5.80 -18.35 0.88
C PHE A 136 -6.41 -17.79 2.16
N ASP A 137 -6.26 -18.51 3.28
CA ASP A 137 -6.80 -18.08 4.57
C ASP A 137 -6.11 -16.83 5.12
N ASP A 138 -4.81 -16.68 4.89
CA ASP A 138 -4.05 -15.48 5.26
C ASP A 138 -4.53 -14.27 4.47
N PHE A 139 -4.76 -14.41 3.16
CA PHE A 139 -5.36 -13.35 2.34
C PHE A 139 -6.77 -12.99 2.83
N ALA A 140 -7.61 -13.99 3.07
CA ALA A 140 -8.95 -13.74 3.57
C ALA A 140 -8.94 -13.04 4.93
N ALA A 141 -8.01 -13.39 5.80
CA ALA A 141 -7.86 -12.77 7.12
C ALA A 141 -7.43 -11.30 7.01
N VAL A 142 -6.34 -11.01 6.28
CA VAL A 142 -5.79 -9.65 6.18
C VAL A 142 -6.74 -8.71 5.44
N LEU A 143 -7.33 -9.16 4.32
CA LEU A 143 -8.25 -8.36 3.51
C LEU A 143 -9.60 -8.08 4.22
N SER A 144 -9.97 -8.90 5.19
CA SER A 144 -11.15 -8.62 6.02
C SER A 144 -10.96 -7.45 6.99
N GLY A 145 -9.75 -6.93 7.15
CA GLY A 145 -9.42 -5.82 8.05
C GLY A 145 -9.57 -4.41 7.47
N VAL A 146 -10.01 -4.30 6.20
CA VAL A 146 -10.18 -3.00 5.52
C VAL A 146 -11.63 -2.54 5.57
N ASP A 147 -11.90 -1.26 5.29
CA ASP A 147 -13.25 -0.68 5.39
C ASP A 147 -14.06 -0.86 4.10
N ALA A 148 -13.38 -0.98 2.96
CA ALA A 148 -13.98 -1.37 1.68
C ALA A 148 -12.93 -2.07 0.82
N LEU A 149 -13.38 -3.04 0.01
CA LEU A 149 -12.50 -3.87 -0.78
C LEU A 149 -13.03 -4.07 -2.19
N VAL A 150 -12.16 -3.84 -3.17
CA VAL A 150 -12.38 -4.21 -4.57
C VAL A 150 -11.33 -5.25 -4.93
N LEU A 151 -11.75 -6.42 -5.43
CA LEU A 151 -10.87 -7.49 -5.88
C LEU A 151 -10.94 -7.63 -7.39
N THR A 152 -9.79 -7.69 -8.05
CA THR A 152 -9.73 -8.15 -9.44
C THR A 152 -9.53 -9.65 -9.50
N GLU A 153 -9.77 -10.25 -10.67
CA GLU A 153 -9.31 -11.61 -10.91
C GLU A 153 -7.79 -11.74 -10.73
N VAL A 154 -7.37 -12.98 -10.45
CA VAL A 154 -5.95 -13.30 -10.21
C VAL A 154 -5.12 -12.98 -11.46
N TYR A 155 -4.06 -12.23 -11.29
CA TYR A 155 -3.05 -12.07 -12.35
C TYR A 155 -2.23 -13.36 -12.46
N PRO A 156 -2.31 -14.09 -13.58
CA PRO A 156 -1.82 -15.46 -13.66
C PRO A 156 -0.29 -15.58 -13.64
N ALA A 157 0.44 -14.58 -14.16
CA ALA A 157 1.90 -14.61 -14.28
C ALA A 157 2.45 -15.89 -14.93
N GLY A 158 1.75 -16.38 -15.96
CA GLY A 158 2.10 -17.60 -16.69
C GLY A 158 1.58 -18.92 -16.10
N GLU A 159 0.85 -18.87 -14.98
CA GLU A 159 0.25 -20.06 -14.37
C GLU A 159 -1.13 -20.37 -14.99
N ALA A 160 -1.48 -21.66 -15.04
CA ALA A 160 -2.84 -22.09 -15.33
C ALA A 160 -3.77 -21.82 -14.14
N PRO A 161 -5.07 -21.57 -14.38
CA PRO A 161 -6.04 -21.41 -13.31
C PRO A 161 -6.09 -22.65 -12.38
N ILE A 162 -6.21 -22.38 -11.08
CA ILE A 162 -6.35 -23.41 -10.03
C ILE A 162 -7.75 -23.27 -9.44
N ALA A 163 -8.53 -24.34 -9.45
CA ALA A 163 -9.88 -24.36 -8.91
C ALA A 163 -9.90 -23.90 -7.43
N GLY A 164 -10.78 -22.96 -7.10
CA GLY A 164 -10.91 -22.40 -5.75
C GLY A 164 -9.88 -21.32 -5.39
N ALA A 165 -8.88 -21.04 -6.24
CA ALA A 165 -7.88 -20.01 -6.04
C ALA A 165 -8.18 -18.73 -6.87
N ASP A 166 -9.44 -18.43 -7.09
CA ASP A 166 -9.95 -17.29 -7.84
C ASP A 166 -10.47 -16.17 -6.91
N ALA A 167 -10.67 -14.99 -7.48
CA ALA A 167 -11.16 -13.83 -6.73
C ALA A 167 -12.56 -14.04 -6.14
N LYS A 168 -13.43 -14.77 -6.82
CA LYS A 168 -14.81 -15.05 -6.34
C LYS A 168 -14.78 -15.95 -5.11
N SER A 169 -13.93 -16.97 -5.11
CA SER A 169 -13.72 -17.86 -3.97
C SER A 169 -13.14 -17.09 -2.77
N LEU A 170 -12.15 -16.22 -3.01
CA LEU A 170 -11.57 -15.36 -1.99
C LEU A 170 -12.62 -14.38 -1.42
N ALA A 171 -13.39 -13.71 -2.27
CA ALA A 171 -14.46 -12.82 -1.85
C ALA A 171 -15.51 -13.53 -1.00
N ARG A 172 -15.88 -14.77 -1.36
CA ARG A 172 -16.82 -15.58 -0.57
C ARG A 172 -16.26 -15.85 0.83
N SER A 173 -14.99 -16.26 0.93
CA SER A 173 -14.34 -16.48 2.23
C SER A 173 -14.26 -15.22 3.07
N ILE A 174 -14.01 -14.06 2.46
CA ILE A 174 -13.98 -12.75 3.16
C ILE A 174 -15.39 -12.41 3.67
N ARG A 175 -16.45 -12.58 2.86
CA ARG A 175 -17.84 -12.32 3.26
C ARG A 175 -18.26 -13.14 4.48
N THR A 176 -17.85 -14.41 4.57
CA THR A 176 -18.18 -15.25 5.73
C THR A 176 -17.60 -14.73 7.03
N ARG A 177 -16.57 -13.87 7.00
CA ARG A 177 -16.01 -13.20 8.16
C ARG A 177 -16.82 -11.98 8.62
N GLY A 178 -17.78 -11.52 7.79
CA GLY A 178 -18.82 -10.53 8.16
C GLY A 178 -18.33 -9.09 8.37
N ARG A 179 -17.08 -8.75 8.01
CA ARG A 179 -16.49 -7.42 8.26
C ARG A 179 -16.54 -6.49 7.06
N VAL A 180 -16.37 -7.05 5.86
CA VAL A 180 -16.38 -6.31 4.58
C VAL A 180 -17.03 -7.16 3.51
N ASP A 181 -17.76 -6.52 2.59
CA ASP A 181 -18.31 -7.16 1.39
C ASP A 181 -17.52 -6.74 0.17
N PRO A 182 -16.66 -7.62 -0.38
CA PRO A 182 -15.83 -7.29 -1.53
C PRO A 182 -16.64 -7.11 -2.81
N VAL A 183 -16.34 -6.04 -3.56
CA VAL A 183 -16.74 -5.91 -4.96
C VAL A 183 -15.71 -6.67 -5.80
N VAL A 184 -16.16 -7.58 -6.67
CA VAL A 184 -15.29 -8.36 -7.56
C VAL A 184 -15.43 -7.85 -8.98
N VAL A 185 -14.30 -7.57 -9.64
CA VAL A 185 -14.22 -7.15 -11.05
C VAL A 185 -13.34 -8.11 -11.85
N ASN A 186 -13.54 -8.18 -13.18
CA ASN A 186 -12.84 -9.15 -14.00
C ASN A 186 -11.35 -8.81 -14.21
N GLY A 187 -10.99 -7.53 -14.17
CA GLY A 187 -9.60 -7.11 -14.39
C GLY A 187 -9.30 -5.69 -13.94
N ALA A 188 -8.06 -5.29 -14.12
CA ALA A 188 -7.60 -3.96 -13.74
C ALA A 188 -8.28 -2.82 -14.54
N THR A 189 -8.78 -3.11 -15.73
CA THR A 189 -9.54 -2.15 -16.57
C THR A 189 -10.87 -1.73 -15.96
N ASP A 190 -11.51 -2.62 -15.21
CA ASP A 190 -12.85 -2.39 -14.63
C ASP A 190 -12.77 -1.66 -13.27
N LEU A 191 -11.55 -1.48 -12.74
CA LEU A 191 -11.33 -0.89 -11.42
C LEU A 191 -11.86 0.54 -11.32
N ARG A 192 -11.70 1.34 -12.38
CA ARG A 192 -12.12 2.74 -12.36
C ARG A 192 -13.61 2.88 -12.03
N ASP A 193 -14.45 2.16 -12.75
CA ASP A 193 -15.90 2.25 -12.59
C ASP A 193 -16.36 1.67 -11.25
N ALA A 194 -15.76 0.54 -10.83
CA ALA A 194 -16.02 -0.03 -9.53
C ALA A 194 -15.63 0.91 -8.38
N LEU A 195 -14.47 1.54 -8.46
CA LEU A 195 -13.98 2.50 -7.47
C LEU A 195 -14.85 3.75 -7.41
N ALA A 196 -15.33 4.25 -8.54
CA ALA A 196 -16.25 5.40 -8.58
C ALA A 196 -17.55 5.14 -7.77
N GLY A 197 -18.00 3.88 -7.71
CA GLY A 197 -19.17 3.48 -6.91
C GLY A 197 -18.88 3.21 -5.43
N VAL A 198 -17.62 3.01 -5.05
CA VAL A 198 -17.23 2.61 -3.68
C VAL A 198 -16.64 3.77 -2.87
N LEU A 199 -15.90 4.67 -3.52
CA LEU A 199 -15.14 5.73 -2.89
C LEU A 199 -16.04 6.85 -2.33
N ARG A 200 -15.58 7.43 -1.21
CA ARG A 200 -16.20 8.55 -0.51
C ARG A 200 -15.17 9.62 -0.22
N ASP A 201 -15.64 10.84 0.03
CA ASP A 201 -14.76 11.94 0.44
C ASP A 201 -13.92 11.56 1.65
N GLY A 202 -12.64 11.94 1.58
CA GLY A 202 -11.67 11.70 2.63
C GLY A 202 -11.05 10.30 2.66
N ASP A 203 -11.43 9.37 1.78
CA ASP A 203 -10.87 8.02 1.75
C ASP A 203 -9.36 7.99 1.48
N LEU A 204 -8.70 6.96 1.99
CA LEU A 204 -7.37 6.53 1.57
C LEU A 204 -7.52 5.28 0.70
N LEU A 205 -7.27 5.43 -0.60
CA LEU A 205 -7.31 4.33 -1.56
C LEU A 205 -5.91 3.73 -1.75
N LEU A 206 -5.76 2.46 -1.38
CA LEU A 206 -4.58 1.66 -1.71
C LEU A 206 -4.88 0.77 -2.91
N MET A 207 -4.12 0.90 -3.99
CA MET A 207 -4.13 -0.04 -5.11
C MET A 207 -2.90 -0.94 -5.00
N MET A 208 -3.13 -2.25 -4.80
CA MET A 208 -2.07 -3.18 -4.39
C MET A 208 -2.02 -4.45 -5.23
N GLY A 209 -0.80 -4.87 -5.57
CA GLY A 209 -0.54 -6.11 -6.31
C GLY A 209 0.68 -6.01 -7.22
N ALA A 210 1.24 -7.15 -7.61
CA ALA A 210 2.43 -7.23 -8.48
C ALA A 210 2.11 -7.28 -9.99
N GLY A 211 0.83 -7.34 -10.35
CA GLY A 211 0.37 -7.40 -11.73
C GLY A 211 0.15 -6.02 -12.36
N ASP A 212 -0.79 -5.96 -13.29
CA ASP A 212 -1.13 -4.77 -14.08
C ASP A 212 -1.95 -3.72 -13.30
N ILE A 213 -2.37 -4.02 -12.08
CA ILE A 213 -3.05 -3.06 -11.20
C ILE A 213 -2.23 -1.78 -10.98
N GLY A 214 -0.89 -1.87 -10.98
CA GLY A 214 -0.04 -0.69 -10.89
C GLY A 214 -0.16 0.23 -12.11
N ALA A 215 -0.30 -0.34 -13.31
CA ALA A 215 -0.57 0.46 -14.52
C ALA A 215 -1.95 1.11 -14.46
N ALA A 216 -2.96 0.41 -13.92
CA ALA A 216 -4.29 0.97 -13.68
C ALA A 216 -4.24 2.13 -12.66
N ALA A 217 -3.48 2.00 -11.57
CA ALA A 217 -3.29 3.07 -10.59
C ALA A 217 -2.68 4.32 -11.22
N GLN A 218 -1.63 4.16 -12.03
CA GLN A 218 -1.00 5.25 -12.77
C GLN A 218 -1.95 5.90 -13.79
N HIS A 219 -2.77 5.10 -14.45
CA HIS A 219 -3.79 5.61 -15.37
C HIS A 219 -4.84 6.43 -14.65
N ILE A 220 -5.41 5.90 -13.55
CA ILE A 220 -6.40 6.61 -12.73
C ILE A 220 -5.81 7.90 -12.15
N ALA A 221 -4.55 7.89 -11.71
CA ALA A 221 -3.87 9.08 -11.20
C ALA A 221 -3.81 10.22 -12.23
N ARG A 222 -3.66 9.88 -13.52
CA ARG A 222 -3.58 10.87 -14.62
C ARG A 222 -4.94 11.29 -15.17
N SER A 223 -5.89 10.37 -15.28
CA SER A 223 -7.19 10.59 -15.95
C SER A 223 -8.35 10.83 -15.00
N GLY A 224 -8.17 10.61 -13.69
CA GLY A 224 -9.23 10.64 -12.70
C GLY A 224 -10.14 9.41 -12.74
N LEU A 225 -11.15 9.44 -11.88
CA LEU A 225 -12.18 8.40 -11.78
C LEU A 225 -13.34 8.61 -12.78
N GLN A 226 -13.48 9.82 -13.31
CA GLN A 226 -14.49 10.10 -14.32
C GLN A 226 -13.95 9.69 -15.69
N GLY A 227 -14.71 8.90 -16.44
CA GLY A 227 -14.44 8.71 -17.86
C GLY A 227 -14.54 10.06 -18.55
N THR A 228 -13.62 10.36 -19.47
CA THR A 228 -13.86 11.42 -20.45
C THR A 228 -15.09 11.01 -21.25
N SER A 229 -16.26 11.50 -20.85
CA SER A 229 -17.40 11.55 -21.77
C SER A 229 -16.91 12.36 -22.97
N SER A 230 -16.63 11.72 -24.08
CA SER A 230 -16.48 12.45 -25.35
C SER A 230 -17.76 13.28 -25.53
N PRO A 231 -17.66 14.61 -25.68
CA PRO A 231 -18.84 15.38 -26.04
C PRO A 231 -19.34 14.79 -27.36
N GLY A 232 -20.58 14.29 -27.32
CA GLY A 232 -21.22 13.67 -28.47
C GLY A 232 -21.06 14.56 -29.68
N ALA A 233 -20.58 13.98 -30.75
CA ALA A 233 -20.72 14.55 -32.08
C ALA A 233 -22.22 14.64 -32.37
N SER A 234 -22.78 15.81 -32.15
CA SER A 234 -24.09 16.19 -32.70
C SER A 234 -23.85 16.45 -34.19
N ALA A 235 -24.30 15.54 -35.01
CA ALA A 235 -24.52 15.78 -36.43
C ALA A 235 -25.93 16.28 -36.65
#